data_8f2310ea3860afe2dd2ff886560b6544
#
_entry.id   8f2310ea3860afe2dd2ff886560b6544
#
_cell.length_a   1.000
_cell.length_b   1.000
_cell.length_c   1.000
_cell.angle_alpha   90.00
_cell.angle_beta   90.00
_cell.angle_gamma   90.00
#
_symmetry.space_group_name_H-M   'P 1'
#
loop_
_entity.id
_entity.type
_entity.pdbx_description
1 polymer ?
#
loop_
_entity_poly.entity_id
_entity_poly.type
_entity_poly.pdbx_seq_one_letter_code
_entity_poly.pdbx_strand_id
1 'polypeptide(L)'
;VQSLLEGYHLGGDVAHEDILAYRESLSPLTDEELFDRVAKEGIEIPQINRRRAMRALEIAHFGQDLENQAPAHEPYIICLDDDRQALYDRINRRVDFMVEQGLLEEAQWLYENHPEVQAAKGIGYKELFPYFKGEQSLEEALEQLKQNTRRFAKRQLTWFRNRMTVHFYQIGEEGFKERVLQD
;
A
#
# COMPACT_ATOMS: atom_id res chain seq x y z
N VAL A 1 6.23 -6.83 3.48
CA VAL A 1 6.43 -8.29 3.59
C VAL A 1 7.43 -8.74 2.54
N GLN A 2 7.14 -8.65 1.23
CA GLN A 2 8.00 -9.11 0.15
C GLN A 2 9.44 -8.58 0.27
N SER A 3 9.62 -7.28 0.46
CA SER A 3 10.95 -6.65 0.58
C SER A 3 11.80 -7.24 1.71
N LEU A 4 11.16 -7.57 2.84
CA LEU A 4 11.84 -8.19 3.99
C LEU A 4 12.24 -9.64 3.67
N LEU A 5 11.34 -10.39 3.04
CA LEU A 5 11.52 -11.81 2.77
C LEU A 5 12.48 -12.08 1.60
N GLU A 6 12.53 -11.16 0.63
CA GLU A 6 13.43 -11.25 -0.53
C GLU A 6 14.76 -10.49 -0.31
N GLY A 7 15.01 -10.00 0.89
CA GLY A 7 16.25 -9.33 1.25
C GLY A 7 16.50 -8.03 0.48
N TYR A 8 15.44 -7.28 0.15
CA TYR A 8 15.61 -6.02 -0.55
C TYR A 8 16.41 -5.04 0.30
N HIS A 9 17.47 -4.51 -0.27
CA HIS A 9 18.20 -3.40 0.33
C HIS A 9 17.39 -2.12 0.19
N LEU A 10 16.90 -1.59 1.30
CA LEU A 10 16.01 -0.42 1.30
C LEU A 10 16.76 0.92 1.34
N GLY A 11 18.11 0.86 1.33
CA GLY A 11 19.01 2.01 1.49
C GLY A 11 18.95 2.53 2.94
N GLY A 12 20.04 2.55 3.67
CA GLY A 12 20.04 2.90 5.09
C GLY A 12 21.10 3.91 5.51
N ASP A 13 22.16 4.03 4.73
CA ASP A 13 23.37 4.78 5.15
C ASP A 13 23.34 6.26 4.73
N VAL A 14 22.36 6.69 3.94
CA VAL A 14 22.22 8.08 3.54
C VAL A 14 21.27 8.81 4.47
N ALA A 15 21.69 9.95 4.99
CA ALA A 15 20.84 10.77 5.85
C ALA A 15 19.55 11.16 5.12
N HIS A 16 18.42 11.05 5.83
CA HIS A 16 17.11 11.37 5.25
C HIS A 16 17.03 12.80 4.69
N GLU A 17 17.73 13.72 5.34
CA GLU A 17 17.83 15.13 4.95
C GLU A 17 18.49 15.30 3.56
N ASP A 18 19.54 14.54 3.27
CA ASP A 18 20.22 14.57 1.98
C ASP A 18 19.30 14.06 0.85
N ILE A 19 18.54 13.01 1.12
CA ILE A 19 17.55 12.49 0.17
C ILE A 19 16.46 13.53 -0.10
N LEU A 20 15.98 14.22 0.92
CA LEU A 20 14.97 15.27 0.77
C LEU A 20 15.53 16.45 -0.03
N ALA A 21 16.72 16.92 0.30
CA ALA A 21 17.37 18.02 -0.43
C ALA A 21 17.58 17.69 -1.93
N TYR A 22 17.99 16.45 -2.22
CA TYR A 22 18.10 15.98 -3.60
C TYR A 22 16.76 15.95 -4.32
N ARG A 23 15.69 15.45 -3.68
CA ARG A 23 14.33 15.46 -4.23
C ARG A 23 13.83 16.88 -4.51
N GLU A 24 14.09 17.79 -3.60
CA GLU A 24 13.76 19.21 -3.79
C GLU A 24 14.48 19.80 -5.00
N SER A 25 15.73 19.44 -5.25
CA SER A 25 16.47 19.86 -6.44
C SER A 25 15.89 19.31 -7.75
N LEU A 26 15.25 18.15 -7.72
CA LEU A 26 14.58 17.54 -8.88
C LEU A 26 13.14 18.03 -9.08
N SER A 27 12.54 18.58 -8.04
CA SER A 27 11.12 18.96 -8.04
C SER A 27 10.74 19.99 -9.11
N PRO A 28 11.57 21.02 -9.43
CA PRO A 28 11.27 22.00 -10.46
C PRO A 28 11.32 21.46 -11.89
N LEU A 29 11.94 20.29 -12.11
CA LEU A 29 12.09 19.73 -13.45
C LEU A 29 10.75 19.20 -13.99
N THR A 30 10.57 19.35 -15.30
CA THR A 30 9.45 18.72 -16.02
C THR A 30 9.62 17.20 -16.08
N ASP A 31 8.58 16.47 -16.42
CA ASP A 31 8.66 15.02 -16.59
C ASP A 31 9.63 14.62 -17.71
N GLU A 32 9.67 15.39 -18.82
CA GLU A 32 10.58 15.16 -19.92
C GLU A 32 12.05 15.34 -19.47
N GLU A 33 12.37 16.42 -18.76
CA GLU A 33 13.72 16.67 -18.23
C GLU A 33 14.17 15.58 -17.24
N LEU A 34 13.24 15.05 -16.41
CA LEU A 34 13.52 13.94 -15.52
C LEU A 34 13.80 12.65 -16.28
N PHE A 35 13.01 12.36 -17.32
CA PHE A 35 13.19 11.16 -18.14
C PHE A 35 14.48 11.21 -18.95
N ASP A 36 14.83 12.37 -19.48
CA ASP A 36 16.10 12.59 -20.17
C ASP A 36 17.30 12.39 -19.23
N ARG A 37 17.20 12.82 -17.96
CA ARG A 37 18.26 12.56 -16.97
C ARG A 37 18.41 11.08 -16.68
N VAL A 38 17.28 10.35 -16.48
CA VAL A 38 17.30 8.90 -16.29
C VAL A 38 17.98 8.20 -17.47
N ALA A 39 17.63 8.61 -18.70
CA ALA A 39 18.24 8.04 -19.91
C ALA A 39 19.75 8.33 -20.01
N LYS A 40 20.19 9.52 -19.62
CA LYS A 40 21.63 9.89 -19.57
C LYS A 40 22.44 9.07 -18.56
N GLU A 41 21.81 8.66 -17.45
CA GLU A 41 22.40 7.74 -16.48
C GLU A 41 22.40 6.27 -16.95
N GLY A 42 21.88 5.99 -18.16
CA GLY A 42 21.82 4.63 -18.71
C GLY A 42 20.80 3.73 -18.02
N ILE A 43 19.83 4.29 -17.32
CA ILE A 43 18.83 3.53 -16.55
C ILE A 43 17.60 3.29 -17.41
N GLU A 44 17.25 2.02 -17.60
CA GLU A 44 16.02 1.61 -18.30
C GLU A 44 14.90 1.32 -17.28
N ILE A 45 13.77 2.02 -17.39
CA ILE A 45 12.61 1.86 -16.53
C ILE A 45 11.38 1.49 -17.37
N PRO A 46 10.84 0.27 -17.23
CA PRO A 46 9.57 -0.08 -17.86
C PRO A 46 8.44 0.83 -17.34
N GLN A 47 7.66 1.43 -18.25
CA GLN A 47 6.56 2.33 -17.89
C GLN A 47 7.00 3.45 -16.95
N ILE A 48 8.00 4.22 -17.37
CA ILE A 48 8.53 5.36 -16.62
C ILE A 48 7.42 6.35 -16.25
N ASN A 49 7.47 6.87 -15.03
CA ASN A 49 6.67 8.00 -14.56
C ASN A 49 7.52 8.84 -13.61
N ARG A 50 7.05 10.06 -13.29
CA ARG A 50 7.78 11.02 -12.45
C ARG A 50 8.35 10.38 -11.17
N ARG A 51 7.51 9.63 -10.41
CA ARG A 51 7.93 9.00 -9.15
C ARG A 51 9.04 7.96 -9.36
N ARG A 52 8.92 7.14 -10.42
CA ARG A 52 9.94 6.13 -10.75
C ARG A 52 11.22 6.77 -11.23
N ALA A 53 11.12 7.83 -12.04
CA ALA A 53 12.28 8.60 -12.50
C ALA A 53 13.03 9.24 -11.34
N MET A 54 12.34 9.95 -10.45
CA MET A 54 12.96 10.55 -9.27
C MET A 54 13.66 9.50 -8.39
N ARG A 55 13.00 8.36 -8.15
CA ARG A 55 13.60 7.29 -7.34
C ARG A 55 14.83 6.66 -8.01
N ALA A 56 14.82 6.49 -9.30
CA ALA A 56 15.97 5.97 -10.05
C ALA A 56 17.18 6.93 -9.99
N LEU A 57 16.92 8.23 -10.12
CA LEU A 57 17.96 9.26 -9.99
C LEU A 57 18.51 9.34 -8.56
N GLU A 58 17.68 9.19 -7.54
CA GLU A 58 18.14 9.08 -6.14
C GLU A 58 19.10 7.90 -5.96
N ILE A 59 18.73 6.73 -6.46
CA ILE A 59 19.54 5.50 -6.38
C ILE A 59 20.87 5.73 -7.11
N ALA A 60 20.85 6.29 -8.31
CA ALA A 60 22.06 6.57 -9.08
C ALA A 60 22.97 7.61 -8.39
N HIS A 61 22.36 8.67 -7.82
CA HIS A 61 23.10 9.76 -7.18
C HIS A 61 23.84 9.32 -5.90
N PHE A 62 23.18 8.54 -5.06
CA PHE A 62 23.75 8.14 -3.78
C PHE A 62 24.59 6.86 -3.87
N GLY A 63 24.74 6.29 -5.08
CA GLY A 63 25.72 5.24 -5.37
C GLY A 63 25.62 3.98 -4.49
N GLN A 64 24.41 3.62 -4.08
CA GLN A 64 24.24 2.50 -3.17
C GLN A 64 24.29 1.18 -3.94
N ASP A 65 25.11 0.27 -3.47
CA ASP A 65 25.03 -1.13 -3.80
C ASP A 65 23.67 -1.67 -3.32
N LEU A 66 22.67 -1.51 -4.16
CA LEU A 66 21.30 -1.98 -3.89
C LEU A 66 21.10 -3.41 -4.36
N GLU A 67 22.16 -4.21 -4.36
CA GLU A 67 22.02 -5.64 -4.55
C GLU A 67 21.19 -6.22 -3.41
N ASN A 68 20.12 -6.92 -3.77
CA ASN A 68 19.33 -7.65 -2.78
C ASN A 68 20.22 -8.67 -2.10
N GLN A 69 20.25 -8.62 -0.78
CA GLN A 69 20.97 -9.63 -0.01
C GLN A 69 20.19 -10.95 -0.05
N ALA A 70 20.91 -12.06 0.03
CA ALA A 70 20.23 -13.34 0.19
C ALA A 70 19.33 -13.30 1.44
N PRO A 71 18.09 -13.81 1.37
CA PRO A 71 17.21 -13.80 2.53
C PRO A 71 17.85 -14.56 3.69
N ALA A 72 17.82 -13.96 4.88
CA ALA A 72 18.41 -14.53 6.08
C ALA A 72 17.70 -15.80 6.57
N HIS A 73 16.45 -15.99 6.14
CA HIS A 73 15.58 -17.09 6.56
C HIS A 73 14.75 -17.59 5.39
N GLU A 74 14.43 -18.88 5.39
CA GLU A 74 13.42 -19.46 4.50
C GLU A 74 12.04 -19.25 5.14
N PRO A 75 11.17 -18.39 4.59
CA PRO A 75 9.90 -18.08 5.23
C PRO A 75 8.83 -19.10 4.88
N TYR A 76 8.10 -19.57 5.89
CA TYR A 76 6.82 -20.25 5.68
C TYR A 76 5.67 -19.23 5.79
N ILE A 77 4.99 -18.95 4.68
CA ILE A 77 4.00 -17.88 4.62
C ILE A 77 2.60 -18.46 4.59
N ILE A 78 1.84 -18.17 5.65
CA ILE A 78 0.44 -18.57 5.79
C ILE A 78 -0.44 -17.41 5.33
N CYS A 79 -1.35 -17.70 4.41
CA CYS A 79 -2.37 -16.77 3.95
C CYS A 79 -3.76 -17.32 4.34
N LEU A 80 -4.45 -16.61 5.21
CA LEU A 80 -5.80 -16.94 5.60
C LEU A 80 -6.78 -16.39 4.56
N ASP A 81 -7.59 -17.26 3.99
CA ASP A 81 -8.65 -16.93 3.02
C ASP A 81 -10.02 -17.38 3.57
N ASP A 82 -11.08 -16.99 2.90
CA ASP A 82 -12.44 -17.38 3.27
C ASP A 82 -13.34 -17.47 2.04
N ASP A 83 -14.52 -18.04 2.21
CA ASP A 83 -15.58 -17.90 1.20
C ASP A 83 -15.77 -16.41 0.86
N ARG A 84 -15.95 -16.14 -0.41
CA ARG A 84 -16.03 -14.76 -0.91
C ARG A 84 -17.16 -13.96 -0.28
N GLN A 85 -18.33 -14.59 -0.10
CA GLN A 85 -19.49 -13.92 0.49
C GLN A 85 -19.27 -13.70 1.97
N ALA A 86 -18.76 -14.69 2.68
CA ALA A 86 -18.43 -14.58 4.10
C ALA A 86 -17.40 -13.47 4.36
N LEU A 87 -16.38 -13.35 3.50
CA LEU A 87 -15.39 -12.27 3.57
C LEU A 87 -16.05 -10.90 3.35
N TYR A 88 -16.94 -10.77 2.37
CA TYR A 88 -17.62 -9.50 2.08
C TYR A 88 -18.57 -9.09 3.20
N ASP A 89 -19.29 -10.04 3.78
CA ASP A 89 -20.19 -9.77 4.92
C ASP A 89 -19.42 -9.33 6.16
N ARG A 90 -18.24 -9.93 6.38
CA ARG A 90 -17.35 -9.52 7.47
C ARG A 90 -16.77 -8.12 7.24
N ILE A 91 -16.39 -7.78 6.01
CA ILE A 91 -15.94 -6.43 5.63
C ILE A 91 -17.04 -5.41 5.87
N ASN A 92 -18.25 -5.69 5.41
CA ASN A 92 -19.38 -4.78 5.57
C ASN A 92 -19.69 -4.53 7.05
N ARG A 93 -19.82 -5.59 7.85
CA ARG A 93 -20.03 -5.49 9.31
C ARG A 93 -18.91 -4.74 10.01
N ARG A 94 -17.67 -4.92 9.57
CA ARG A 94 -16.54 -4.17 10.14
C ARG A 94 -16.65 -2.67 9.88
N VAL A 95 -17.07 -2.26 8.69
CA VAL A 95 -17.29 -0.84 8.37
C VAL A 95 -18.40 -0.26 9.24
N ASP A 96 -19.52 -0.97 9.39
CA ASP A 96 -20.62 -0.53 10.27
C ASP A 96 -20.14 -0.37 11.72
N PHE A 97 -19.38 -1.33 12.23
CA PHE A 97 -18.78 -1.26 13.55
C PHE A 97 -17.77 -0.10 13.71
N MET A 98 -16.96 0.19 12.69
CA MET A 98 -16.04 1.33 12.72
C MET A 98 -16.80 2.65 12.83
N VAL A 99 -17.94 2.79 12.18
CA VAL A 99 -18.81 3.98 12.31
C VAL A 99 -19.33 4.10 13.75
N GLU A 100 -19.80 3.00 14.35
CA GLU A 100 -20.24 2.98 15.75
C GLU A 100 -19.12 3.32 16.75
N GLN A 101 -17.86 3.06 16.37
CA GLN A 101 -16.67 3.33 17.18
C GLN A 101 -16.07 4.72 16.94
N GLY A 102 -16.71 5.60 16.18
CA GLY A 102 -16.29 6.99 16.00
C GLY A 102 -15.50 7.28 14.73
N LEU A 103 -15.61 6.43 13.70
CA LEU A 103 -14.92 6.67 12.41
C LEU A 103 -15.30 8.02 11.80
N LEU A 104 -16.55 8.46 11.96
CA LEU A 104 -17.01 9.73 11.37
C LEU A 104 -16.33 10.92 12.03
N GLU A 105 -16.26 10.93 13.36
CA GLU A 105 -15.63 12.00 14.13
C GLU A 105 -14.13 12.08 13.85
N GLU A 106 -13.46 10.93 13.78
CA GLU A 106 -12.04 10.84 13.44
C GLU A 106 -11.78 11.35 12.02
N ALA A 107 -12.57 10.92 11.05
CA ALA A 107 -12.45 11.32 9.64
C ALA A 107 -12.76 12.82 9.44
N GLN A 108 -13.74 13.35 10.16
CA GLN A 108 -14.07 14.77 10.11
C GLN A 108 -12.93 15.61 10.69
N TRP A 109 -12.39 15.22 11.85
CA TRP A 109 -11.24 15.88 12.42
C TRP A 109 -10.04 15.91 11.48
N LEU A 110 -9.76 14.78 10.82
CA LEU A 110 -8.68 14.67 9.83
C LEU A 110 -8.94 15.57 8.62
N TYR A 111 -10.17 15.62 8.13
CA TYR A 111 -10.58 16.48 7.02
C TYR A 111 -10.41 17.96 7.33
N GLU A 112 -10.77 18.39 8.52
CA GLU A 112 -10.73 19.81 8.94
C GLU A 112 -9.30 20.27 9.25
N ASN A 113 -8.46 19.40 9.82
CA ASN A 113 -7.16 19.80 10.35
C ASN A 113 -5.97 19.36 9.48
N HIS A 114 -6.08 18.21 8.80
CA HIS A 114 -4.95 17.60 8.08
C HIS A 114 -5.35 16.90 6.76
N PRO A 115 -6.09 17.57 5.85
CA PRO A 115 -6.59 16.92 4.64
C PRO A 115 -5.50 16.44 3.66
N GLU A 116 -4.30 17.02 3.73
CA GLU A 116 -3.21 16.75 2.79
C GLU A 116 -2.28 15.62 3.22
N VAL A 117 -2.37 15.16 4.46
CA VAL A 117 -1.48 14.09 4.95
C VAL A 117 -1.75 12.76 4.24
N GLN A 118 -0.75 11.90 4.23
CA GLN A 118 -0.85 10.61 3.55
C GLN A 118 -1.98 9.72 4.14
N ALA A 119 -2.24 9.82 5.44
CA ALA A 119 -3.32 9.08 6.11
C ALA A 119 -4.70 9.43 5.53
N ALA A 120 -4.96 10.70 5.20
CA ALA A 120 -6.21 11.18 4.61
C ALA A 120 -6.53 10.52 3.24
N LYS A 121 -5.51 10.00 2.53
CA LYS A 121 -5.64 9.28 1.27
C LYS A 121 -5.95 7.79 1.43
N GLY A 122 -5.97 7.30 2.67
CA GLY A 122 -6.30 5.92 3.02
C GLY A 122 -7.76 5.57 2.75
N ILE A 123 -8.02 4.27 2.59
CA ILE A 123 -9.39 3.75 2.57
C ILE A 123 -9.99 3.96 3.96
N GLY A 124 -11.17 4.54 4.02
CA GLY A 124 -11.84 4.92 5.26
C GLY A 124 -12.06 6.42 5.33
N TYR A 125 -11.02 7.20 5.12
CA TYR A 125 -11.11 8.66 5.21
C TYR A 125 -11.49 9.30 3.89
N LYS A 126 -10.80 8.97 2.81
CA LYS A 126 -11.03 9.60 1.50
C LYS A 126 -12.45 9.41 0.95
N GLU A 127 -13.13 8.32 1.33
CA GLU A 127 -14.52 8.06 0.91
C GLU A 127 -15.52 8.94 1.69
N LEU A 128 -15.15 9.41 2.89
CA LEU A 128 -15.99 10.28 3.72
C LEU A 128 -15.81 11.77 3.42
N PHE A 129 -14.71 12.18 2.78
CA PHE A 129 -14.45 13.59 2.46
C PHE A 129 -15.50 14.22 1.56
N PRO A 130 -16.04 13.57 0.49
CA PRO A 130 -17.15 14.12 -0.28
C PRO A 130 -18.41 14.32 0.53
N TYR A 131 -18.70 13.47 1.53
CA TYR A 131 -19.81 13.68 2.46
C TYR A 131 -19.61 14.95 3.29
N PHE A 132 -18.42 15.18 3.86
CA PHE A 132 -18.15 16.42 4.61
C PHE A 132 -18.20 17.68 3.76
N LYS A 133 -17.97 17.57 2.44
CA LYS A 133 -18.15 18.66 1.48
C LYS A 133 -19.60 18.87 1.06
N GLY A 134 -20.52 17.99 1.44
CA GLY A 134 -21.92 18.04 0.98
C GLY A 134 -22.13 17.57 -0.46
N GLU A 135 -21.18 16.86 -1.05
CA GLU A 135 -21.21 16.36 -2.43
C GLU A 135 -21.96 15.03 -2.56
N GLN A 136 -22.12 14.28 -1.47
CA GLN A 136 -22.85 13.00 -1.42
C GLN A 136 -23.45 12.76 -0.02
N SER A 137 -24.37 11.80 0.07
CA SER A 137 -24.94 11.37 1.35
C SER A 137 -23.97 10.49 2.15
N LEU A 138 -24.20 10.38 3.45
CA LEU A 138 -23.43 9.46 4.31
C LEU A 138 -23.59 8.00 3.87
N GLU A 139 -24.80 7.59 3.47
CA GLU A 139 -25.08 6.25 3.01
C GLU A 139 -24.25 5.88 1.76
N GLU A 140 -24.19 6.81 0.78
CA GLU A 140 -23.36 6.64 -0.41
C GLU A 140 -21.88 6.54 -0.08
N ALA A 141 -21.39 7.39 0.84
CA ALA A 141 -20.00 7.37 1.29
C ALA A 141 -19.64 6.03 1.95
N LEU A 142 -20.49 5.52 2.83
CA LEU A 142 -20.28 4.24 3.50
C LEU A 142 -20.36 3.06 2.54
N GLU A 143 -21.29 3.05 1.58
CA GLU A 143 -21.33 1.98 0.57
C GLU A 143 -20.07 2.02 -0.32
N GLN A 144 -19.61 3.21 -0.70
CA GLN A 144 -18.36 3.37 -1.44
C GLN A 144 -17.16 2.85 -0.63
N LEU A 145 -17.12 3.10 0.67
CA LEU A 145 -16.10 2.60 1.59
C LEU A 145 -16.12 1.07 1.64
N LYS A 146 -17.30 0.45 1.83
CA LYS A 146 -17.47 -1.01 1.80
C LYS A 146 -16.98 -1.61 0.49
N GLN A 147 -17.40 -1.02 -0.64
CA GLN A 147 -17.00 -1.47 -1.98
C GLN A 147 -15.47 -1.38 -2.19
N ASN A 148 -14.85 -0.27 -1.81
CA ASN A 148 -13.41 -0.07 -1.97
C ASN A 148 -12.62 -1.03 -1.07
N THR A 149 -13.11 -1.33 0.13
CA THR A 149 -12.50 -2.32 1.03
C THR A 149 -12.60 -3.74 0.46
N ARG A 150 -13.77 -4.14 -0.11
CA ARG A 150 -13.92 -5.42 -0.82
C ARG A 150 -12.95 -5.52 -2.02
N ARG A 151 -12.82 -4.46 -2.81
CA ARG A 151 -11.87 -4.39 -3.93
C ARG A 151 -10.42 -4.48 -3.46
N PHE A 152 -10.09 -3.87 -2.34
CA PHE A 152 -8.76 -3.93 -1.75
C PHE A 152 -8.43 -5.36 -1.30
N ALA A 153 -9.34 -6.03 -0.59
CA ALA A 153 -9.17 -7.43 -0.19
C ALA A 153 -8.94 -8.35 -1.40
N LYS A 154 -9.73 -8.19 -2.47
CA LYS A 154 -9.53 -8.95 -3.72
C LYS A 154 -8.15 -8.71 -4.32
N ARG A 155 -7.67 -7.45 -4.35
CA ARG A 155 -6.33 -7.14 -4.87
C ARG A 155 -5.23 -7.77 -4.01
N GLN A 156 -5.37 -7.79 -2.68
CA GLN A 156 -4.41 -8.45 -1.78
C GLN A 156 -4.32 -9.95 -2.08
N LEU A 157 -5.44 -10.66 -2.13
CA LEU A 157 -5.45 -12.09 -2.44
C LEU A 157 -4.83 -12.39 -3.83
N THR A 158 -5.18 -11.59 -4.83
CA THR A 158 -4.60 -11.71 -6.19
C THR A 158 -3.10 -11.48 -6.16
N TRP A 159 -2.64 -10.49 -5.40
CA TRP A 159 -1.22 -10.19 -5.27
C TRP A 159 -0.45 -11.35 -4.62
N PHE A 160 -0.94 -11.89 -3.50
CA PHE A 160 -0.32 -13.02 -2.83
C PHE A 160 -0.26 -14.26 -3.74
N ARG A 161 -1.36 -14.56 -4.46
CA ARG A 161 -1.40 -15.71 -5.39
C ARG A 161 -0.41 -15.60 -6.54
N ASN A 162 -0.15 -14.38 -7.03
CA ASN A 162 0.65 -14.18 -8.24
C ASN A 162 2.11 -13.79 -7.95
N ARG A 163 2.44 -13.39 -6.75
CA ARG A 163 3.73 -12.77 -6.42
C ARG A 163 4.53 -13.46 -5.34
N MET A 164 3.91 -14.36 -4.60
CA MET A 164 4.58 -15.03 -3.50
C MET A 164 4.20 -16.50 -3.44
N THR A 165 5.12 -17.32 -2.94
CA THR A 165 4.82 -18.70 -2.57
C THR A 165 4.17 -18.67 -1.19
N VAL A 166 2.87 -18.95 -1.11
CA VAL A 166 2.10 -18.91 0.12
C VAL A 166 1.20 -20.13 0.25
N HIS A 167 0.95 -20.54 1.48
CA HIS A 167 0.04 -21.62 1.82
C HIS A 167 -1.31 -21.02 2.21
N PHE A 168 -2.36 -21.30 1.42
CA PHE A 168 -3.69 -20.77 1.66
C PHE A 168 -4.52 -21.73 2.52
N TYR A 169 -5.11 -21.17 3.59
CA TYR A 169 -6.02 -21.89 4.49
C TYR A 169 -7.38 -21.20 4.53
N GLN A 170 -8.45 -21.99 4.35
CA GLN A 170 -9.82 -21.50 4.43
C GLN A 170 -10.25 -21.46 5.89
N ILE A 171 -10.49 -20.28 6.43
CA ILE A 171 -10.84 -20.10 7.84
C ILE A 171 -12.25 -20.58 8.19
N GLY A 172 -13.14 -20.75 7.19
CA GLY A 172 -14.46 -21.32 7.35
C GLY A 172 -14.48 -22.85 7.43
N GLU A 173 -13.35 -23.52 7.14
CA GLU A 173 -13.26 -24.97 7.22
C GLU A 173 -12.98 -25.45 8.65
N GLU A 174 -13.65 -26.51 9.07
CA GLU A 174 -13.40 -27.15 10.37
C GLU A 174 -11.96 -27.68 10.44
N GLY A 175 -11.30 -27.49 11.57
CA GLY A 175 -9.93 -27.98 11.78
C GLY A 175 -8.85 -27.20 11.03
N PHE A 176 -9.14 -25.98 10.49
CA PHE A 176 -8.11 -25.23 9.77
C PHE A 176 -6.91 -24.85 10.65
N LYS A 177 -7.14 -24.58 11.94
CA LYS A 177 -6.08 -24.19 12.89
C LYS A 177 -5.10 -25.33 13.12
N GLU A 178 -5.64 -26.53 13.27
CA GLU A 178 -4.87 -27.76 13.46
C GLU A 178 -4.01 -28.05 12.23
N ARG A 179 -4.55 -27.85 11.03
CA ARG A 179 -3.78 -28.00 9.77
C ARG A 179 -2.66 -26.98 9.67
N VAL A 180 -2.91 -25.72 10.00
CA VAL A 180 -1.86 -24.67 10.02
C VAL A 180 -0.72 -25.01 10.97
N LEU A 181 -1.00 -25.72 12.06
CA LEU A 181 0.02 -26.10 13.05
C LEU A 181 0.76 -27.40 12.71
N GLN A 182 0.26 -28.19 11.77
CA GLN A 182 0.85 -29.46 11.34
C GLN A 182 1.76 -29.32 10.12
N ASP A 183 1.54 -28.31 9.29
CA ASP A 183 2.35 -27.94 8.12
C ASP A 183 3.55 -27.04 8.49
#